data_b11f88101f747b34aa8073f69a1a0c80
#
_entry.id   b11f88101f747b34aa8073f69a1a0c80
#
_cell.length_a   1.000
_cell.length_b   1.000
_cell.length_c   1.000
_cell.angle_alpha   90.00
_cell.angle_beta   90.00
_cell.angle_gamma   90.00
#
_symmetry.space_group_name_H-M   'P 1'
#
loop_
_entity.id
_entity.type
_entity.pdbx_description
1 polymer ?
#
loop_
_entity_poly.entity_id
_entity_poly.type
_entity_poly.pdbx_seq_one_letter_code
_entity_poly.pdbx_strand_id
1 'polypeptide(L)'
;MELKEVKFDCRFFKGEIPCLPNKLRNKVCNTCDEHDPIKTRILIIKLGALGDVIRTTPLVSRYRKIYPNLHITWITQSPDILPKDHIEKILPFDFKSVFLVTHQSFDIAINLDKDQEACQLLADVDAKQKFGFTWKDQHIAAATPAAEHKLITGFFDNISKENKKN
;
A
#
# COMPACT_ATOMS: atom_id res chain seq x y z
N MET A 1 -14.36 -18.79 -24.69
CA MET A 1 -13.49 -17.70 -24.21
C MET A 1 -12.05 -18.21 -24.21
N GLU A 2 -11.15 -17.50 -24.85
CA GLU A 2 -9.73 -17.81 -24.86
C GLU A 2 -8.98 -17.03 -23.75
N LEU A 3 -7.79 -17.49 -23.34
CA LEU A 3 -7.01 -16.84 -22.27
C LEU A 3 -6.69 -15.37 -22.57
N LYS A 4 -6.47 -15.01 -23.84
CA LYS A 4 -6.24 -13.61 -24.28
C LYS A 4 -7.42 -12.67 -24.05
N GLU A 5 -8.64 -13.22 -23.86
CA GLU A 5 -9.85 -12.44 -23.59
C GLU A 5 -10.07 -12.16 -22.11
N VAL A 6 -9.26 -12.80 -21.22
CA VAL A 6 -9.33 -12.59 -19.78
C VAL A 6 -8.77 -11.22 -19.41
N LYS A 7 -9.53 -10.46 -18.64
CA LYS A 7 -9.18 -9.11 -18.17
C LYS A 7 -8.40 -9.17 -16.86
N PHE A 8 -7.11 -9.51 -16.92
CA PHE A 8 -6.23 -9.63 -15.73
C PHE A 8 -6.03 -8.32 -14.99
N ASP A 9 -6.20 -7.19 -15.67
CA ASP A 9 -6.12 -5.84 -15.12
C ASP A 9 -7.39 -5.40 -14.37
N CYS A 10 -8.45 -6.21 -14.43
CA CYS A 10 -9.75 -5.86 -13.85
C CYS A 10 -9.71 -5.85 -12.31
N ARG A 11 -10.28 -4.81 -11.67
CA ARG A 11 -10.42 -4.68 -10.22
C ARG A 11 -11.13 -5.89 -9.58
N PHE A 12 -12.09 -6.48 -10.29
CA PHE A 12 -12.85 -7.63 -9.81
C PHE A 12 -12.14 -8.97 -10.03
N PHE A 13 -11.06 -9.00 -10.82
CA PHE A 13 -10.34 -10.24 -11.11
C PHE A 13 -9.71 -10.82 -9.83
N LYS A 14 -9.98 -12.10 -9.56
CA LYS A 14 -9.45 -12.84 -8.39
C LYS A 14 -8.43 -13.92 -8.77
N GLY A 15 -8.53 -14.49 -9.96
CA GLY A 15 -7.67 -15.56 -10.43
C GLY A 15 -8.04 -16.95 -9.87
N GLU A 16 -8.24 -17.05 -8.57
CA GLU A 16 -8.51 -18.30 -7.84
C GLU A 16 -10.00 -18.69 -7.85
N ILE A 17 -10.88 -17.67 -7.89
CA ILE A 17 -12.33 -17.86 -7.84
C ILE A 17 -13.01 -16.93 -8.85
N PRO A 18 -14.24 -17.25 -9.28
CA PRO A 18 -15.02 -16.35 -10.12
C PRO A 18 -15.18 -14.96 -9.48
N CYS A 19 -15.05 -13.93 -10.28
CA CYS A 19 -15.21 -12.55 -9.84
C CYS A 19 -16.67 -12.22 -9.46
N LEU A 20 -16.88 -11.09 -8.77
CA LEU A 20 -18.20 -10.68 -8.31
C LEU A 20 -19.22 -10.49 -9.46
N PRO A 21 -18.90 -9.79 -10.58
CA PRO A 21 -19.78 -9.74 -11.74
C PRO A 21 -20.16 -11.11 -12.30
N ASN A 22 -19.23 -12.06 -12.32
CA ASN A 22 -19.53 -13.42 -12.76
C ASN A 22 -20.50 -14.12 -11.79
N LYS A 23 -20.21 -14.10 -10.49
CA LYS A 23 -21.04 -14.78 -9.48
C LYS A 23 -22.47 -14.29 -9.40
N LEU A 24 -22.67 -12.98 -9.51
CA LEU A 24 -23.97 -12.35 -9.31
C LEU A 24 -24.77 -12.14 -10.60
N ARG A 25 -24.10 -11.98 -11.73
CA ARG A 25 -24.71 -11.54 -12.98
C ARG A 25 -24.28 -12.37 -14.21
N ASN A 26 -23.60 -13.50 -13.96
CA ASN A 26 -23.09 -14.40 -15.01
C ASN A 26 -22.26 -13.71 -16.09
N LYS A 27 -21.56 -12.62 -15.75
CA LYS A 27 -20.69 -11.90 -16.68
C LYS A 27 -19.44 -12.71 -16.97
N VAL A 28 -19.00 -12.74 -18.23
CA VAL A 28 -17.75 -13.35 -18.67
C VAL A 28 -16.85 -12.29 -19.31
N CYS A 29 -15.54 -12.41 -19.13
CA CYS A 29 -14.57 -11.33 -19.42
C CYS A 29 -14.68 -10.77 -20.85
N ASN A 30 -14.90 -11.61 -21.86
CA ASN A 30 -14.96 -11.20 -23.26
C ASN A 30 -16.17 -10.30 -23.60
N THR A 31 -17.26 -10.42 -22.83
CA THR A 31 -18.48 -9.61 -23.01
C THR A 31 -18.84 -8.76 -21.80
N CYS A 32 -17.92 -8.67 -20.83
CA CYS A 32 -18.17 -7.95 -19.58
C CYS A 32 -18.17 -6.43 -19.81
N ASP A 33 -19.31 -5.81 -19.51
CA ASP A 33 -19.53 -4.37 -19.50
C ASP A 33 -19.14 -3.71 -18.16
N GLU A 34 -18.80 -4.52 -17.14
CA GLU A 34 -18.34 -4.07 -15.83
C GLU A 34 -16.82 -4.14 -15.69
N HIS A 35 -16.07 -4.18 -16.79
CA HIS A 35 -14.61 -4.14 -16.74
C HIS A 35 -14.13 -2.82 -16.17
N ASP A 36 -13.46 -2.89 -15.02
CA ASP A 36 -12.85 -1.75 -14.32
C ASP A 36 -11.33 -1.97 -14.24
N PRO A 37 -10.56 -1.43 -15.20
CA PRO A 37 -9.11 -1.66 -15.26
C PRO A 37 -8.38 -0.90 -14.15
N ILE A 38 -7.48 -1.57 -13.43
CA ILE A 38 -6.55 -0.94 -12.49
C ILE A 38 -5.40 -0.35 -13.30
N LYS A 39 -5.19 0.97 -13.18
CA LYS A 39 -4.10 1.68 -13.85
C LYS A 39 -2.92 2.00 -12.94
N THR A 40 -3.18 2.18 -11.65
CA THR A 40 -2.15 2.51 -10.66
C THR A 40 -2.32 1.64 -9.42
N ARG A 41 -1.23 1.03 -8.96
CA ARG A 41 -1.20 0.21 -7.74
C ARG A 41 -0.31 0.88 -6.71
N ILE A 42 -0.86 1.17 -5.54
CA ILE A 42 -0.14 1.78 -4.41
C ILE A 42 -0.12 0.82 -3.23
N LEU A 43 1.06 0.62 -2.65
CA LEU A 43 1.24 -0.04 -1.36
C LEU A 43 1.50 1.02 -0.28
N ILE A 44 0.75 0.96 0.81
CA ILE A 44 0.98 1.76 2.01
C ILE A 44 1.38 0.82 3.14
N ILE A 45 2.54 1.05 3.73
CA ILE A 45 3.04 0.36 4.91
C ILE A 45 2.94 1.34 6.07
N LYS A 46 2.03 1.08 7.01
CA LYS A 46 1.90 1.80 8.26
C LYS A 46 1.41 0.82 9.33
N LEU A 47 2.35 0.29 10.12
CA LEU A 47 2.13 -0.83 11.03
C LEU A 47 1.46 -0.41 12.33
N GLY A 48 1.99 0.60 13.01
CA GLY A 48 1.54 1.14 14.30
C GLY A 48 1.77 2.65 14.36
N ALA A 49 1.61 3.39 15.42
CA ALA A 49 0.62 3.23 16.46
C ALA A 49 -0.77 3.61 15.94
N LEU A 50 -1.83 3.14 16.62
CA LEU A 50 -3.23 3.32 16.21
C LEU A 50 -3.57 4.74 15.75
N GLY A 51 -3.21 5.75 16.56
CA GLY A 51 -3.44 7.16 16.24
C GLY A 51 -2.71 7.62 14.98
N ASP A 52 -1.50 7.12 14.74
CA ASP A 52 -0.72 7.47 13.56
C ASP A 52 -1.27 6.78 12.30
N VAL A 53 -1.80 5.56 12.41
CA VAL A 53 -2.49 4.89 11.30
C VAL A 53 -3.69 5.72 10.87
N ILE A 54 -4.53 6.17 11.83
CA ILE A 54 -5.69 7.03 11.55
C ILE A 54 -5.25 8.36 10.91
N ARG A 55 -4.21 9.01 11.44
CA ARG A 55 -3.69 10.29 10.93
C ARG A 55 -3.13 10.19 9.51
N THR A 56 -2.81 9.02 9.02
CA THR A 56 -2.31 8.80 7.67
C THR A 56 -3.41 8.48 6.65
N THR A 57 -4.65 8.21 7.08
CA THR A 57 -5.77 7.92 6.18
C THR A 57 -6.07 9.02 5.14
N PRO A 58 -5.83 10.33 5.38
CA PRO A 58 -6.00 11.35 4.35
C PRO A 58 -5.17 11.14 3.07
N LEU A 59 -4.08 10.35 3.14
CA LEU A 59 -3.31 9.98 1.96
C LEU A 59 -4.17 9.24 0.92
N VAL A 60 -5.09 8.40 1.37
CA VAL A 60 -6.02 7.65 0.50
C VAL A 60 -6.82 8.62 -0.38
N SER A 61 -7.47 9.59 0.24
CA SER A 61 -8.27 10.59 -0.48
C SER A 61 -7.42 11.44 -1.43
N ARG A 62 -6.19 11.78 -1.02
CA ARG A 62 -5.27 12.54 -1.85
C ARG A 62 -4.86 11.75 -3.11
N TYR A 63 -4.46 10.49 -2.95
CA TYR A 63 -4.03 9.67 -4.07
C TYR A 63 -5.19 9.35 -5.03
N ARG A 64 -6.40 9.16 -4.52
CA ARG A 64 -7.59 8.96 -5.35
C ARG A 64 -7.93 10.16 -6.23
N LYS A 65 -7.63 11.37 -5.78
CA LYS A 65 -7.78 12.59 -6.60
C LYS A 65 -6.73 12.70 -7.70
N ILE A 66 -5.53 12.18 -7.47
CA ILE A 66 -4.40 12.28 -8.41
C ILE A 66 -4.44 11.15 -9.45
N TYR A 67 -4.76 9.93 -9.02
CA TYR A 67 -4.69 8.74 -9.86
C TYR A 67 -6.07 8.17 -10.13
N PRO A 68 -6.56 8.24 -11.38
CA PRO A 68 -7.78 7.52 -11.77
C PRO A 68 -7.51 6.01 -11.78
N ASN A 69 -8.54 5.23 -11.48
CA ASN A 69 -8.47 3.76 -11.47
C ASN A 69 -7.36 3.20 -10.54
N LEU A 70 -7.26 3.82 -9.37
CA LEU A 70 -6.31 3.47 -8.33
C LEU A 70 -6.72 2.19 -7.59
N HIS A 71 -5.75 1.35 -7.27
CA HIS A 71 -5.88 0.23 -6.34
C HIS A 71 -4.91 0.43 -5.17
N ILE A 72 -5.43 0.56 -3.97
CA ILE A 72 -4.64 0.70 -2.74
C ILE A 72 -4.59 -0.63 -1.99
N THR A 73 -3.39 -1.08 -1.69
CA THR A 73 -3.11 -2.11 -0.70
C THR A 73 -2.50 -1.45 0.51
N TRP A 74 -3.05 -1.70 1.69
CA TRP A 74 -2.52 -1.19 2.97
C TRP A 74 -2.18 -2.34 3.89
N ILE A 75 -0.96 -2.38 4.40
CA ILE A 75 -0.51 -3.36 5.40
C ILE A 75 -0.30 -2.67 6.75
N THR A 76 -0.88 -3.23 7.82
CA THR A 76 -0.92 -2.65 9.16
C THR A 76 -1.09 -3.73 10.24
N GLN A 77 -0.73 -3.41 11.49
CA GLN A 77 -1.02 -4.26 12.64
C GLN A 77 -2.50 -4.14 13.10
N SER A 78 -3.21 -3.10 12.66
CA SER A 78 -4.59 -2.81 13.08
C SER A 78 -5.52 -2.63 11.88
N PRO A 79 -5.82 -3.71 11.12
CA PRO A 79 -6.61 -3.62 9.88
C PRO A 79 -8.04 -3.12 10.08
N ASP A 80 -8.62 -3.36 11.26
CA ASP A 80 -10.05 -3.06 11.52
C ASP A 80 -10.37 -1.57 11.65
N ILE A 81 -9.35 -0.72 11.88
CA ILE A 81 -9.55 0.73 12.04
C ILE A 81 -9.54 1.50 10.71
N LEU A 82 -9.15 0.85 9.63
CA LEU A 82 -9.06 1.51 8.32
C LEU A 82 -10.42 1.57 7.60
N PRO A 83 -10.67 2.65 6.83
CA PRO A 83 -11.91 2.81 6.07
C PRO A 83 -11.97 1.81 4.90
N LYS A 84 -12.78 0.77 5.05
CA LYS A 84 -12.91 -0.34 4.08
C LYS A 84 -13.47 0.09 2.73
N ASP A 85 -14.21 1.19 2.69
CA ASP A 85 -14.87 1.68 1.46
C ASP A 85 -13.90 2.38 0.49
N HIS A 86 -12.71 2.72 0.95
CA HIS A 86 -11.74 3.50 0.17
C HIS A 86 -10.39 2.80 -0.05
N ILE A 87 -10.25 1.57 0.44
CA ILE A 87 -9.01 0.79 0.33
C ILE A 87 -9.40 -0.60 -0.16
N GLU A 88 -8.89 -0.99 -1.33
CA GLU A 88 -9.28 -2.25 -1.97
C GLU A 88 -8.76 -3.48 -1.23
N LYS A 89 -7.60 -3.35 -0.60
CA LYS A 89 -6.97 -4.46 0.10
C LYS A 89 -6.32 -4.00 1.40
N ILE A 90 -6.90 -4.38 2.52
CA ILE A 90 -6.34 -4.15 3.86
C ILE A 90 -5.79 -5.48 4.37
N LEU A 91 -4.51 -5.49 4.71
CA LEU A 91 -3.78 -6.69 5.11
C LEU A 91 -3.25 -6.53 6.54
N PRO A 92 -3.42 -7.55 7.40
CA PRO A 92 -2.69 -7.61 8.65
C PRO A 92 -1.19 -7.76 8.37
N PHE A 93 -0.35 -7.28 9.30
CA PHE A 93 1.09 -7.51 9.20
C PHE A 93 1.42 -8.90 9.72
N ASP A 94 1.39 -9.88 8.84
CA ASP A 94 1.73 -11.27 9.11
C ASP A 94 2.56 -11.87 7.95
N PHE A 95 3.08 -13.06 8.14
CA PHE A 95 3.89 -13.74 7.13
C PHE A 95 3.18 -13.88 5.79
N LYS A 96 1.90 -14.26 5.79
CA LYS A 96 1.11 -14.42 4.57
C LYS A 96 1.00 -13.11 3.80
N SER A 97 0.70 -12.03 4.48
CA SER A 97 0.54 -10.70 3.88
C SER A 97 1.86 -10.16 3.34
N VAL A 98 2.95 -10.31 4.10
CA VAL A 98 4.30 -9.93 3.65
C VAL A 98 4.68 -10.73 2.41
N PHE A 99 4.50 -12.04 2.41
CA PHE A 99 4.75 -12.90 1.25
C PHE A 99 3.94 -12.46 0.03
N LEU A 100 2.66 -12.12 0.21
CA LEU A 100 1.80 -11.68 -0.90
C LEU A 100 2.29 -10.36 -1.51
N VAL A 101 2.64 -9.36 -0.71
CA VAL A 101 3.03 -8.04 -1.25
C VAL A 101 4.43 -8.05 -1.85
N THR A 102 5.36 -8.88 -1.36
CA THR A 102 6.70 -9.01 -1.94
C THR A 102 6.70 -9.70 -3.30
N HIS A 103 5.61 -10.41 -3.66
CA HIS A 103 5.43 -11.06 -4.96
C HIS A 103 4.46 -10.31 -5.89
N GLN A 104 4.16 -9.04 -5.57
CA GLN A 104 3.36 -8.16 -6.40
C GLN A 104 4.17 -6.93 -6.81
N SER A 105 3.86 -6.38 -7.99
CA SER A 105 4.46 -5.12 -8.46
C SER A 105 3.53 -3.95 -8.19
N PHE A 106 4.12 -2.84 -7.74
CA PHE A 106 3.43 -1.60 -7.45
C PHE A 106 4.00 -0.44 -8.28
N ASP A 107 3.18 0.55 -8.55
CA ASP A 107 3.68 1.81 -9.13
C ASP A 107 4.33 2.66 -8.05
N ILE A 108 3.72 2.67 -6.85
CA ILE A 108 4.20 3.43 -5.69
C ILE A 108 4.15 2.54 -4.45
N ALA A 109 5.20 2.53 -3.66
CA ALA A 109 5.22 1.96 -2.31
C ALA A 109 5.68 3.01 -1.30
N ILE A 110 4.95 3.11 -0.19
CA ILE A 110 5.17 4.12 0.85
C ILE A 110 5.29 3.44 2.18
N ASN A 111 6.39 3.66 2.89
CA ASN A 111 6.54 3.26 4.28
C ASN A 111 6.65 4.49 5.18
N LEU A 112 5.74 4.59 6.14
CA LEU A 112 5.65 5.70 7.08
C LEU A 112 6.18 5.37 8.47
N ASP A 113 6.68 4.15 8.68
CA ASP A 113 7.24 3.68 9.93
C ASP A 113 8.77 3.53 9.87
N LYS A 114 9.40 3.75 11.03
CA LYS A 114 10.84 3.50 11.24
C LYS A 114 11.12 2.12 11.84
N ASP A 115 10.09 1.30 12.04
CA ASP A 115 10.27 -0.07 12.49
C ASP A 115 11.09 -0.86 11.46
N GLN A 116 12.01 -1.68 11.94
CA GLN A 116 12.92 -2.42 11.08
C GLN A 116 12.17 -3.26 10.05
N GLU A 117 11.13 -3.95 10.48
CA GLU A 117 10.31 -4.84 9.64
C GLU A 117 9.60 -4.06 8.53
N ALA A 118 9.08 -2.87 8.83
CA ALA A 118 8.45 -2.00 7.84
C ALA A 118 9.45 -1.49 6.81
N CYS A 119 10.65 -1.13 7.27
CA CYS A 119 11.75 -0.67 6.41
C CYS A 119 12.27 -1.79 5.50
N GLN A 120 12.43 -3.00 6.04
CA GLN A 120 12.83 -4.19 5.28
C GLN A 120 11.76 -4.54 4.24
N LEU A 121 10.48 -4.49 4.62
CA LEU A 121 9.39 -4.74 3.69
C LEU A 121 9.42 -3.75 2.51
N LEU A 122 9.62 -2.44 2.77
CA LEU A 122 9.76 -1.47 1.68
C LEU A 122 10.98 -1.77 0.80
N ALA A 123 12.08 -2.21 1.37
CA ALA A 123 13.27 -2.57 0.60
C ALA A 123 13.00 -3.72 -0.38
N ASP A 124 12.26 -4.74 0.09
CA ASP A 124 12.04 -6.00 -0.64
C ASP A 124 10.90 -5.94 -1.68
N VAL A 125 9.89 -5.07 -1.50
CA VAL A 125 8.79 -4.99 -2.47
C VAL A 125 9.26 -4.45 -3.82
N ASP A 126 8.68 -4.97 -4.90
CA ASP A 126 8.84 -4.43 -6.24
C ASP A 126 7.95 -3.20 -6.44
N ALA A 127 8.55 -2.03 -6.57
CA ALA A 127 7.83 -0.78 -6.82
C ALA A 127 8.66 0.18 -7.68
N LYS A 128 8.00 0.85 -8.63
CA LYS A 128 8.64 1.85 -9.50
C LYS A 128 9.16 3.06 -8.72
N GLN A 129 8.39 3.46 -7.69
CA GLN A 129 8.75 4.57 -6.81
C GLN A 129 8.56 4.14 -5.35
N LYS A 130 9.56 4.42 -4.52
CA LYS A 130 9.54 4.12 -3.08
C LYS A 130 9.69 5.41 -2.29
N PHE A 131 8.87 5.58 -1.26
CA PHE A 131 8.85 6.77 -0.40
C PHE A 131 8.92 6.40 1.07
N GLY A 132 9.50 7.28 1.88
CA GLY A 132 9.57 7.16 3.32
C GLY A 132 10.84 6.47 3.80
N PHE A 133 10.72 5.48 4.70
CA PHE A 133 11.86 4.82 5.31
C PHE A 133 12.06 3.42 4.74
N THR A 134 13.31 3.08 4.45
CA THR A 134 13.72 1.81 3.87
C THR A 134 14.88 1.18 4.65
N TRP A 135 15.25 -0.02 4.29
CA TRP A 135 16.41 -0.72 4.85
C TRP A 135 17.54 -0.75 3.83
N LYS A 136 18.72 -0.32 4.22
CA LYS A 136 19.92 -0.30 3.38
C LYS A 136 21.16 -0.43 4.24
N ASP A 137 22.14 -1.20 3.80
CA ASP A 137 23.45 -1.35 4.45
C ASP A 137 23.34 -1.68 5.97
N GLN A 138 22.40 -2.57 6.34
CA GLN A 138 22.11 -3.04 7.71
C GLN A 138 21.55 -1.96 8.64
N HIS A 139 20.98 -0.88 8.10
CA HIS A 139 20.33 0.15 8.92
C HIS A 139 19.10 0.75 8.24
N ILE A 140 18.31 1.49 9.02
CA ILE A 140 17.20 2.29 8.52
C ILE A 140 17.74 3.46 7.70
N ALA A 141 17.23 3.63 6.50
CA ALA A 141 17.60 4.71 5.59
C ALA A 141 16.36 5.45 5.07
N ALA A 142 16.55 6.65 4.53
CA ALA A 142 15.50 7.37 3.81
C ALA A 142 15.45 6.87 2.36
N ALA A 143 14.25 6.56 1.88
CA ALA A 143 14.03 6.20 0.48
C ALA A 143 14.02 7.44 -0.44
N THR A 144 13.77 8.63 0.13
CA THR A 144 13.75 9.91 -0.58
C THR A 144 14.37 11.02 0.27
N PRO A 145 14.92 12.09 -0.34
CA PRO A 145 15.47 13.22 0.41
C PRO A 145 14.48 13.85 1.40
N ALA A 146 13.20 13.87 1.08
CA ALA A 146 12.15 14.37 1.97
C ALA A 146 12.03 13.60 3.29
N ALA A 147 12.44 12.33 3.32
CA ALA A 147 12.42 11.50 4.51
C ALA A 147 13.68 11.66 5.38
N GLU A 148 14.79 12.19 4.85
CA GLU A 148 16.06 12.30 5.56
C GLU A 148 15.94 13.14 6.83
N HIS A 149 15.28 14.30 6.75
CA HIS A 149 15.06 15.16 7.91
C HIS A 149 14.33 14.42 9.04
N LYS A 150 13.33 13.63 8.70
CA LYS A 150 12.57 12.81 9.67
C LYS A 150 13.37 11.62 10.19
N LEU A 151 14.35 11.13 9.42
CA LEU A 151 15.22 10.06 9.88
C LEU A 151 16.09 10.50 11.06
N ILE A 152 16.67 11.71 10.99
CA ILE A 152 17.56 12.26 12.02
C ILE A 152 16.79 12.87 13.20
N THR A 153 15.63 13.47 12.95
CA THR A 153 14.85 14.17 13.98
C THR A 153 14.43 13.23 15.10
N GLY A 154 14.82 13.58 16.32
CA GLY A 154 14.44 12.88 17.53
C GLY A 154 15.37 11.77 17.98
N PHE A 155 16.33 11.36 17.16
CA PHE A 155 17.35 10.37 17.53
C PHE A 155 18.72 10.99 17.76
N PHE A 156 19.10 11.93 16.92
CA PHE A 156 20.46 12.48 16.87
C PHE A 156 20.53 13.98 17.14
N ASP A 157 19.37 14.63 17.36
CA ASP A 157 19.29 16.05 17.69
C ASP A 157 18.25 16.32 18.78
N ASN A 158 18.22 17.56 19.29
CA ASN A 158 17.30 17.99 20.31
C ASN A 158 15.99 18.60 19.75
N ILE A 159 15.82 18.66 18.43
CA ILE A 159 14.69 19.34 17.78
C ILE A 159 13.36 18.72 18.18
N SER A 160 13.31 17.38 18.32
CA SER A 160 12.07 16.70 18.76
C SER A 160 11.65 17.02 20.19
N LYS A 161 12.59 17.43 21.06
CA LYS A 161 12.29 17.83 22.45
C LYS A 161 11.65 19.23 22.48
N GLU A 162 12.00 20.08 21.56
CA GLU A 162 11.43 21.44 21.42
C GLU A 162 10.01 21.38 20.82
N ASN A 163 9.77 20.49 19.88
CA ASN A 163 8.47 20.33 19.22
C ASN A 163 7.39 19.64 20.09
N LYS A 164 7.72 19.11 21.27
CA LYS A 164 6.74 18.54 22.20
C LYS A 164 5.91 19.58 22.96
N LYS A 165 6.12 20.86 22.70
CA LYS A 165 5.41 21.98 23.34
C LYS A 165 4.28 22.58 22.46
N ASN A 166 3.97 21.97 21.33
CA ASN A 166 2.87 22.41 20.44
C ASN A 166 1.78 21.34 20.35
#